data_ad5359c6273a4e527028c13829570b5b
#
_entry.id   ad5359c6273a4e527028c13829570b5b
#
_cell.length_a   1.000
_cell.length_b   1.000
_cell.length_c   1.000
_cell.angle_alpha   90.00
_cell.angle_beta   90.00
_cell.angle_gamma   90.00
#
_symmetry.space_group_name_H-M   'P 1'
#
loop_
_entity.id
_entity.type
_entity.pdbx_description
1 polymer ?
#
loop_
_entity_poly.entity_id
_entity_poly.type
_entity_poly.pdbx_seq_one_letter_code
_entity_poly.pdbx_strand_id
1 'polypeptide(L)'
;LGVCLNGYIADTAVTVALAPDLEPLAEASRIALREAIKAMRAGVPVSRIGLIVQETANRLGFKPIRNLTGHEIKRYELHAGTTIPNIGAPCPGRLQEGHVYAVEPFLTTMKGAGEVVSTRLRTIFRVEPGKVKLRKLKGEERELINLLINRFKGMPYTLRWIKDLDRFRGFHERLVKNGRIYSYPVLVERFGEPVSQSEHTVIVFEDGCEVIT
;
A
#
# COMPACT_ATOMS: atom_id res chain seq x y z
N LEU A 1 1.43 8.71 2.78
CA LEU A 1 1.76 8.98 4.18
C LEU A 1 0.98 8.02 5.08
N GLY A 2 1.69 7.12 5.79
CA GLY A 2 1.07 6.24 6.79
C GLY A 2 1.37 6.72 8.21
N VAL A 3 0.38 6.78 9.07
CA VAL A 3 0.50 7.09 10.50
C VAL A 3 -0.05 5.92 11.32
N CYS A 4 0.68 5.49 12.34
CA CYS A 4 0.23 4.44 13.24
C CYS A 4 0.28 4.93 14.68
N LEU A 5 -0.89 5.02 15.33
CA LEU A 5 -1.02 5.39 16.74
C LEU A 5 -1.69 4.24 17.51
N ASN A 6 -0.98 3.66 18.47
CA ASN A 6 -1.45 2.50 19.26
C ASN A 6 -1.99 1.33 18.42
N GLY A 7 -1.46 1.19 17.18
CA GLY A 7 -1.84 0.17 16.21
C GLY A 7 -2.97 0.57 15.27
N TYR A 8 -3.66 1.66 15.51
CA TYR A 8 -4.60 2.21 14.55
C TYR A 8 -3.82 2.93 13.45
N ILE A 9 -4.15 2.61 12.20
CA ILE A 9 -3.42 3.03 11.01
C ILE A 9 -4.32 3.94 10.19
N ALA A 10 -3.77 5.08 9.79
CA ALA A 10 -4.34 5.95 8.77
C ALA A 10 -3.34 6.00 7.61
N ASP A 11 -3.80 5.69 6.40
CA ASP A 11 -2.99 5.71 5.19
C ASP A 11 -3.62 6.65 4.16
N THR A 12 -2.80 7.49 3.55
CA THR A 12 -3.28 8.47 2.57
C THR A 12 -2.18 8.87 1.61
N ALA A 13 -2.54 9.19 0.37
CA ALA A 13 -1.61 9.69 -0.62
C ALA A 13 -2.24 10.75 -1.53
N VAL A 14 -1.40 11.66 -1.97
CA VAL A 14 -1.71 12.65 -3.00
C VAL A 14 -0.54 12.79 -3.95
N THR A 15 -0.80 12.84 -5.24
CA THR A 15 0.20 13.19 -6.25
C THR A 15 0.20 14.71 -6.44
N VAL A 16 1.38 15.31 -6.31
CA VAL A 16 1.63 16.73 -6.65
C VAL A 16 2.36 16.76 -7.98
N ALA A 17 1.73 17.32 -8.99
CA ALA A 17 2.36 17.53 -10.30
C ALA A 17 3.32 18.73 -10.23
N LEU A 18 4.58 18.51 -10.57
CA LEU A 18 5.59 19.58 -10.65
C LEU A 18 5.71 20.18 -12.07
N ALA A 19 5.02 19.58 -13.03
CA ALA A 19 4.96 20.06 -14.42
C ALA A 19 3.48 20.12 -14.86
N PRO A 20 3.05 21.16 -15.56
CA PRO A 20 1.63 21.38 -15.93
C PRO A 20 1.03 20.24 -16.77
N ASP A 21 1.81 19.58 -17.59
CA ASP A 21 1.39 18.45 -18.42
C ASP A 21 1.09 17.17 -17.61
N LEU A 22 1.54 17.08 -16.36
CA LEU A 22 1.25 15.99 -15.45
C LEU A 22 0.00 16.22 -14.57
N GLU A 23 -0.50 17.45 -14.48
CA GLU A 23 -1.67 17.77 -13.65
C GLU A 23 -2.94 16.98 -14.05
N PRO A 24 -3.24 16.75 -15.34
CA PRO A 24 -4.38 15.93 -15.73
C PRO A 24 -4.30 14.49 -15.21
N LEU A 25 -3.10 13.89 -15.15
CA LEU A 25 -2.89 12.56 -14.60
C LEU A 25 -3.10 12.55 -13.08
N ALA A 26 -2.59 13.55 -12.37
CA ALA A 26 -2.80 13.69 -10.92
C ALA A 26 -4.29 13.89 -10.59
N GLU A 27 -5.00 14.76 -11.33
CA GLU A 27 -6.44 14.96 -11.11
C GLU A 27 -7.26 13.71 -11.47
N ALA A 28 -6.87 12.95 -12.48
CA ALA A 28 -7.54 11.71 -12.83
C ALA A 28 -7.54 10.68 -11.68
N SER A 29 -6.43 10.55 -10.94
CA SER A 29 -6.39 9.66 -9.77
C SER A 29 -7.28 10.16 -8.62
N ARG A 30 -7.39 11.48 -8.41
CA ARG A 30 -8.30 12.07 -7.42
C ARG A 30 -9.76 11.83 -7.80
N ILE A 31 -10.11 11.98 -9.08
CA ILE A 31 -11.48 11.70 -9.58
C ILE A 31 -11.80 10.22 -9.42
N ALA A 32 -10.89 9.31 -9.81
CA ALA A 32 -11.09 7.88 -9.67
C ALA A 32 -11.30 7.46 -8.21
N LEU A 33 -10.54 8.04 -7.28
CA LEU A 33 -10.70 7.83 -5.83
C LEU A 33 -12.08 8.29 -5.35
N ARG A 34 -12.52 9.49 -5.71
CA ARG A 34 -13.84 10.00 -5.33
C ARG A 34 -14.98 9.12 -5.84
N GLU A 35 -14.92 8.67 -7.09
CA GLU A 35 -15.94 7.80 -7.66
C GLU A 35 -15.95 6.41 -7.00
N ALA A 36 -14.77 5.86 -6.69
CA ALA A 36 -14.64 4.60 -5.95
C ALA A 36 -15.30 4.70 -4.56
N ILE A 37 -14.98 5.75 -3.79
CA ILE A 37 -15.50 5.98 -2.43
C ILE A 37 -17.03 6.12 -2.44
N LYS A 38 -17.63 6.84 -3.40
CA LYS A 38 -19.09 6.97 -3.52
C LYS A 38 -19.84 5.64 -3.65
N ALA A 39 -19.17 4.62 -4.16
CA ALA A 39 -19.77 3.30 -4.35
C ALA A 39 -19.53 2.34 -3.17
N MET A 40 -18.72 2.74 -2.19
CA MET A 40 -18.35 1.88 -1.07
C MET A 40 -19.42 1.84 -0.01
N ARG A 41 -19.94 0.64 0.25
CA ARG A 41 -20.81 0.28 1.37
C ARG A 41 -20.73 -1.22 1.61
N ALA A 42 -21.24 -1.67 2.75
CA ALA A 42 -21.26 -3.08 3.09
C ALA A 42 -21.94 -3.94 2.00
N GLY A 43 -21.39 -5.13 1.76
CA GLY A 43 -21.89 -6.07 0.75
C GLY A 43 -21.45 -5.81 -0.69
N VAL A 44 -20.91 -4.64 -1.01
CA VAL A 44 -20.41 -4.34 -2.37
C VAL A 44 -19.20 -5.24 -2.69
N PRO A 45 -19.18 -5.95 -3.83
CA PRO A 45 -18.01 -6.70 -4.26
C PRO A 45 -16.82 -5.78 -4.51
N VAL A 46 -15.62 -6.15 -4.04
CA VAL A 46 -14.40 -5.34 -4.26
C VAL A 46 -14.06 -5.18 -5.75
N SER A 47 -14.39 -6.18 -6.57
CA SER A 47 -14.26 -6.11 -8.03
C SER A 47 -15.11 -4.99 -8.66
N ARG A 48 -16.25 -4.62 -8.06
CA ARG A 48 -17.07 -3.50 -8.51
C ARG A 48 -16.37 -2.17 -8.28
N ILE A 49 -15.66 -2.02 -7.16
CA ILE A 49 -14.85 -0.83 -6.88
C ILE A 49 -13.72 -0.70 -7.92
N GLY A 50 -13.01 -1.81 -8.19
CA GLY A 50 -11.98 -1.84 -9.24
C GLY A 50 -12.51 -1.50 -10.63
N LEU A 51 -13.71 -1.96 -10.97
CA LEU A 51 -14.35 -1.63 -12.24
C LEU A 51 -14.64 -0.12 -12.35
N ILE A 52 -15.12 0.51 -11.28
CA ILE A 52 -15.38 1.95 -11.23
C ILE A 52 -14.08 2.75 -11.43
N VAL A 53 -12.98 2.34 -10.76
CA VAL A 53 -11.66 2.94 -10.97
C VAL A 53 -11.25 2.84 -12.43
N GLN A 54 -11.35 1.65 -13.02
CA GLN A 54 -10.97 1.39 -14.41
C GLN A 54 -11.81 2.20 -15.41
N GLU A 55 -13.13 2.19 -15.28
CA GLU A 55 -14.04 2.95 -16.15
C GLU A 55 -13.79 4.45 -16.06
N THR A 56 -13.56 4.96 -14.86
CA THR A 56 -13.24 6.38 -14.63
C THR A 56 -11.91 6.76 -15.25
N ALA A 57 -10.84 5.96 -15.02
CA ALA A 57 -9.54 6.19 -15.63
C ALA A 57 -9.62 6.20 -17.16
N ASN A 58 -10.27 5.20 -17.75
CA ASN A 58 -10.40 5.07 -19.21
C ASN A 58 -11.17 6.27 -19.82
N ARG A 59 -12.25 6.71 -19.18
CA ARG A 59 -13.04 7.89 -19.62
C ARG A 59 -12.22 9.18 -19.62
N LEU A 60 -11.25 9.28 -18.69
CA LEU A 60 -10.36 10.44 -18.57
C LEU A 60 -9.09 10.32 -19.46
N GLY A 61 -8.94 9.22 -20.24
CA GLY A 61 -7.81 9.01 -21.13
C GLY A 61 -6.55 8.46 -20.45
N PHE A 62 -6.71 7.75 -19.33
CA PHE A 62 -5.63 7.12 -18.56
C PHE A 62 -5.88 5.63 -18.35
N LYS A 63 -4.84 4.90 -17.93
CA LYS A 63 -4.92 3.48 -17.58
C LYS A 63 -4.72 3.27 -16.07
N PRO A 64 -5.49 2.40 -15.42
CA PRO A 64 -5.15 1.95 -14.07
C PRO A 64 -3.93 1.02 -14.07
N ILE A 65 -3.16 1.03 -12.98
CA ILE A 65 -2.12 0.04 -12.71
C ILE A 65 -2.77 -1.22 -12.15
N ARG A 66 -2.83 -2.27 -12.97
CA ARG A 66 -3.59 -3.51 -12.69
C ARG A 66 -3.04 -4.38 -11.56
N ASN A 67 -1.76 -4.28 -11.25
CA ASN A 67 -1.07 -5.10 -10.26
C ASN A 67 -0.73 -4.35 -8.96
N LEU A 68 -1.39 -3.20 -8.73
CA LEU A 68 -1.46 -2.54 -7.43
C LEU A 68 -2.91 -2.52 -6.95
N THR A 69 -3.10 -2.56 -5.64
CA THR A 69 -4.42 -2.68 -5.02
C THR A 69 -4.48 -1.89 -3.73
N GLY A 70 -5.61 -1.33 -3.41
CA GLY A 70 -5.97 -0.99 -2.06
C GLY A 70 -6.13 -2.24 -1.18
N HIS A 71 -6.28 -2.04 0.12
CA HIS A 71 -6.27 -3.15 1.08
C HIS A 71 -7.12 -2.87 2.32
N GLU A 72 -7.56 -3.93 2.96
CA GLU A 72 -8.13 -3.85 4.31
C GLU A 72 -7.03 -3.52 5.32
N ILE A 73 -7.38 -2.73 6.33
CA ILE A 73 -6.50 -2.34 7.43
C ILE A 73 -7.07 -2.87 8.74
N LYS A 74 -6.23 -3.48 9.58
CA LYS A 74 -6.56 -3.86 10.95
C LYS A 74 -5.53 -3.32 11.93
N ARG A 75 -5.84 -3.40 13.20
CA ARG A 75 -4.93 -2.93 14.25
C ARG A 75 -3.58 -3.67 14.18
N TYR A 76 -2.49 -2.94 13.99
CA TYR A 76 -1.12 -3.45 13.74
C TYR A 76 -0.97 -4.32 12.48
N GLU A 77 -1.93 -4.27 11.56
CA GLU A 77 -1.88 -5.04 10.31
C GLU A 77 -2.27 -4.14 9.15
N LEU A 78 -1.24 -3.66 8.42
CA LEU A 78 -1.44 -2.70 7.32
C LEU A 78 -2.18 -3.35 6.13
N HIS A 79 -1.81 -4.57 5.74
CA HIS A 79 -2.44 -5.30 4.65
C HIS A 79 -3.17 -6.52 5.23
N ALA A 80 -4.44 -6.31 5.62
CA ALA A 80 -5.27 -7.29 6.30
C ALA A 80 -6.32 -7.89 5.34
N GLY A 81 -6.11 -9.12 4.91
CA GLY A 81 -7.12 -9.93 4.23
C GLY A 81 -7.58 -9.42 2.87
N THR A 82 -8.62 -8.61 2.83
CA THR A 82 -9.28 -8.17 1.59
C THR A 82 -8.46 -7.15 0.82
N THR A 83 -8.29 -7.34 -0.50
CA THR A 83 -7.69 -6.36 -1.41
C THR A 83 -8.76 -5.67 -2.26
N ILE A 84 -8.53 -4.41 -2.61
CA ILE A 84 -9.39 -3.61 -3.50
C ILE A 84 -8.63 -3.40 -4.81
N PRO A 85 -9.01 -4.07 -5.91
CA PRO A 85 -8.29 -3.95 -7.18
C PRO A 85 -8.50 -2.56 -7.83
N ASN A 86 -7.58 -2.19 -8.72
CA ASN A 86 -7.70 -0.99 -9.56
C ASN A 86 -8.37 -1.27 -10.92
N ILE A 87 -8.76 -2.52 -11.16
CA ILE A 87 -9.42 -2.96 -12.41
C ILE A 87 -10.61 -3.87 -12.09
N GLY A 88 -11.54 -3.98 -13.03
CA GLY A 88 -12.70 -4.85 -12.96
C GLY A 88 -12.40 -6.33 -13.17
N ALA A 89 -11.31 -6.85 -12.62
CA ALA A 89 -10.97 -8.27 -12.69
C ALA A 89 -11.73 -9.08 -11.62
N PRO A 90 -11.99 -10.39 -11.85
CA PRO A 90 -12.50 -11.27 -10.82
C PRO A 90 -11.61 -11.23 -9.57
N CYS A 91 -12.16 -10.78 -8.47
CA CYS A 91 -11.49 -10.71 -7.19
C CYS A 91 -12.51 -11.13 -6.11
N PRO A 92 -12.17 -12.14 -5.29
CA PRO A 92 -13.09 -12.56 -4.23
C PRO A 92 -13.16 -11.51 -3.13
N GLY A 93 -14.31 -11.44 -2.48
CA GLY A 93 -14.53 -10.57 -1.33
C GLY A 93 -15.56 -9.48 -1.56
N ARG A 94 -16.12 -9.05 -0.45
CA ARG A 94 -17.08 -7.95 -0.36
C ARG A 94 -16.65 -7.04 0.78
N LEU A 95 -16.95 -5.77 0.66
CA LEU A 95 -16.76 -4.80 1.73
C LEU A 95 -17.63 -5.19 2.93
N GLN A 96 -17.09 -5.10 4.12
CA GLN A 96 -17.78 -5.49 5.36
C GLN A 96 -18.02 -4.25 6.22
N GLU A 97 -19.18 -4.23 6.88
CA GLU A 97 -19.53 -3.17 7.81
C GLU A 97 -18.54 -3.10 8.98
N GLY A 98 -18.16 -1.91 9.40
CA GLY A 98 -17.19 -1.65 10.47
C GLY A 98 -15.74 -1.91 10.09
N HIS A 99 -15.46 -2.41 8.87
CA HIS A 99 -14.11 -2.64 8.41
C HIS A 99 -13.49 -1.38 7.82
N VAL A 100 -12.17 -1.29 7.93
CA VAL A 100 -11.36 -0.15 7.45
C VAL A 100 -10.58 -0.58 6.21
N TYR A 101 -10.61 0.28 5.19
CA TYR A 101 -9.92 0.02 3.93
C TYR A 101 -9.12 1.22 3.47
N ALA A 102 -7.92 0.99 2.93
CA ALA A 102 -7.23 1.93 2.07
C ALA A 102 -7.74 1.76 0.63
N VAL A 103 -8.17 2.87 0.03
CA VAL A 103 -8.61 2.92 -1.38
C VAL A 103 -7.61 3.80 -2.11
N GLU A 104 -6.87 3.23 -3.06
CA GLU A 104 -5.69 3.85 -3.64
C GLU A 104 -5.58 3.60 -5.15
N PRO A 105 -6.34 4.32 -5.98
CA PRO A 105 -6.17 4.27 -7.42
C PRO A 105 -4.79 4.73 -7.85
N PHE A 106 -4.10 3.86 -8.62
CA PHE A 106 -2.86 4.16 -9.32
C PHE A 106 -3.14 4.24 -10.81
N LEU A 107 -2.83 5.37 -11.44
CA LEU A 107 -3.06 5.59 -12.85
C LEU A 107 -1.76 5.93 -13.58
N THR A 108 -1.71 5.58 -14.86
CA THR A 108 -0.63 5.96 -15.78
C THR A 108 -1.18 6.43 -17.12
N THR A 109 -0.33 6.94 -18.00
CA THR A 109 -0.71 7.40 -19.33
C THR A 109 -1.17 6.24 -20.23
N MET A 110 -1.85 6.53 -21.33
CA MET A 110 -2.22 5.51 -22.32
C MET A 110 -1.02 4.85 -22.99
N LYS A 111 0.18 5.46 -22.93
CA LYS A 111 1.44 4.89 -23.43
C LYS A 111 2.05 3.88 -22.46
N GLY A 112 1.70 3.95 -21.18
CA GLY A 112 2.18 3.04 -20.14
C GLY A 112 1.68 1.60 -20.34
N ALA A 113 2.37 0.65 -19.71
CA ALA A 113 1.97 -0.75 -19.69
C ALA A 113 0.73 -1.00 -18.81
N GLY A 114 0.41 -0.08 -17.89
CA GLY A 114 -0.65 -0.28 -16.89
C GLY A 114 -0.27 -1.32 -15.85
N GLU A 115 1.02 -1.49 -15.58
CA GLU A 115 1.55 -2.34 -14.52
C GLU A 115 2.91 -1.86 -14.05
N VAL A 116 3.24 -2.18 -12.80
CA VAL A 116 4.55 -1.88 -12.23
C VAL A 116 5.43 -3.11 -12.15
N VAL A 117 6.74 -2.88 -12.16
CA VAL A 117 7.77 -3.89 -11.96
C VAL A 117 8.69 -3.49 -10.81
N SER A 118 9.26 -4.50 -10.15
CA SER A 118 10.18 -4.29 -9.03
C SER A 118 11.56 -3.87 -9.51
N THR A 119 12.12 -2.82 -8.92
CA THR A 119 13.53 -2.48 -9.05
C THR A 119 14.39 -3.26 -8.05
N ARG A 120 15.70 -3.03 -8.09
CA ARG A 120 16.63 -3.58 -7.07
C ARG A 120 16.69 -2.73 -5.80
N LEU A 121 16.20 -1.49 -5.84
CA LEU A 121 16.25 -0.57 -4.71
C LEU A 121 15.26 -1.01 -3.62
N ARG A 122 15.72 -0.98 -2.37
CA ARG A 122 14.96 -1.33 -1.17
C ARG A 122 15.19 -0.27 -0.10
N THR A 123 14.14 0.40 0.31
CA THR A 123 14.21 1.48 1.30
C THR A 123 13.27 1.27 2.48
N ILE A 124 12.28 0.39 2.32
CA ILE A 124 11.28 0.08 3.33
C ILE A 124 11.35 -1.42 3.66
N PHE A 125 11.24 -1.73 4.94
CA PHE A 125 11.40 -3.07 5.47
C PHE A 125 10.30 -3.39 6.48
N ARG A 126 10.04 -4.69 6.71
CA ARG A 126 9.08 -5.16 7.71
C ARG A 126 9.56 -6.46 8.34
N VAL A 127 9.40 -6.58 9.65
CA VAL A 127 9.51 -7.85 10.36
C VAL A 127 8.10 -8.37 10.64
N GLU A 128 7.82 -9.61 10.22
CA GLU A 128 6.58 -10.29 10.58
C GLU A 128 6.81 -11.13 11.85
N PRO A 129 6.33 -10.68 13.03
CA PRO A 129 6.69 -11.32 14.30
C PRO A 129 6.38 -12.82 14.35
N GLY A 130 5.26 -13.24 13.77
CA GLY A 130 4.82 -14.63 13.73
C GLY A 130 5.64 -15.53 12.79
N LYS A 131 6.37 -14.96 11.84
CA LYS A 131 7.19 -15.72 10.86
C LYS A 131 8.65 -15.89 11.29
N VAL A 132 9.13 -15.08 12.23
CA VAL A 132 10.53 -15.13 12.68
C VAL A 132 10.69 -16.11 13.84
N LYS A 133 11.45 -17.19 13.62
CA LYS A 133 11.79 -18.17 14.67
C LYS A 133 12.92 -17.62 15.55
N LEU A 134 12.60 -16.80 16.55
CA LEU A 134 13.55 -16.13 17.45
C LEU A 134 14.56 -17.09 18.11
N ARG A 135 14.15 -18.34 18.43
CA ARG A 135 15.03 -19.37 19.00
C ARG A 135 16.21 -19.76 18.09
N LYS A 136 16.11 -19.51 16.78
CA LYS A 136 17.17 -19.78 15.81
C LYS A 136 18.13 -18.61 15.61
N LEU A 137 17.87 -17.47 16.23
CA LEU A 137 18.71 -16.27 16.17
C LEU A 137 19.55 -16.19 17.44
N LYS A 138 20.78 -15.72 17.29
CA LYS A 138 21.74 -15.56 18.41
C LYS A 138 22.40 -14.17 18.33
N GLY A 139 22.94 -13.72 19.46
CA GLY A 139 23.70 -12.47 19.55
C GLY A 139 22.97 -11.27 18.95
N GLU A 140 23.67 -10.50 18.17
CA GLU A 140 23.24 -9.24 17.56
C GLU A 140 22.01 -9.39 16.63
N GLU A 141 21.89 -10.51 15.91
CA GLU A 141 20.70 -10.75 15.06
C GLU A 141 19.43 -10.86 15.88
N ARG A 142 19.48 -11.55 17.03
CA ARG A 142 18.35 -11.67 17.94
C ARG A 142 18.02 -10.34 18.61
N GLU A 143 19.06 -9.59 19.01
CA GLU A 143 18.91 -8.27 19.60
C GLU A 143 18.20 -7.32 18.60
N LEU A 144 18.71 -7.24 17.36
CA LEU A 144 18.12 -6.43 16.32
C LEU A 144 16.66 -6.78 16.04
N ILE A 145 16.35 -8.06 15.86
CA ILE A 145 14.97 -8.49 15.60
C ILE A 145 14.04 -8.15 16.76
N ASN A 146 14.49 -8.33 18.02
CA ASN A 146 13.69 -7.94 19.19
C ASN A 146 13.45 -6.42 19.21
N LEU A 147 14.48 -5.62 18.93
CA LEU A 147 14.37 -4.16 18.82
C LEU A 147 13.32 -3.78 17.76
N LEU A 148 13.41 -4.37 16.57
CA LEU A 148 12.49 -4.08 15.46
C LEU A 148 11.05 -4.50 15.78
N ILE A 149 10.83 -5.67 16.35
CA ILE A 149 9.51 -6.15 16.76
C ILE A 149 8.92 -5.26 17.85
N ASN A 150 9.71 -4.93 18.89
CA ASN A 150 9.21 -4.12 20.01
C ASN A 150 8.88 -2.69 19.57
N ARG A 151 9.68 -2.11 18.67
CA ARG A 151 9.51 -0.73 18.22
C ARG A 151 8.43 -0.60 17.15
N PHE A 152 8.45 -1.45 16.12
CA PHE A 152 7.61 -1.32 14.94
C PHE A 152 6.41 -2.28 14.92
N LYS A 153 6.39 -3.31 15.79
CA LYS A 153 5.25 -4.23 15.96
C LYS A 153 4.69 -4.81 14.65
N GLY A 154 5.59 -5.08 13.69
CA GLY A 154 5.20 -5.58 12.38
C GLY A 154 4.88 -4.50 11.34
N MET A 155 4.89 -3.23 11.72
CA MET A 155 4.71 -2.12 10.77
C MET A 155 5.96 -1.91 9.90
N PRO A 156 5.79 -1.36 8.69
CA PRO A 156 6.91 -0.96 7.85
C PRO A 156 7.81 0.06 8.54
N TYR A 157 9.12 -0.03 8.26
CA TYR A 157 10.12 0.91 8.77
C TYR A 157 11.20 1.17 7.71
N THR A 158 11.98 2.24 7.92
CA THR A 158 13.17 2.57 7.14
C THR A 158 14.42 2.52 8.01
N LEU A 159 15.59 2.28 7.40
CA LEU A 159 16.85 2.14 8.12
C LEU A 159 17.20 3.35 8.99
N ARG A 160 16.89 4.57 8.51
CA ARG A 160 17.15 5.82 9.27
C ARG A 160 16.43 5.90 10.62
N TRP A 161 15.43 5.05 10.87
CA TRP A 161 14.73 4.99 12.16
C TRP A 161 15.34 4.02 13.15
N ILE A 162 16.34 3.24 12.76
CA ILE A 162 17.05 2.31 13.65
C ILE A 162 18.14 3.09 14.38
N LYS A 163 18.08 3.10 15.71
CA LYS A 163 19.18 3.59 16.52
C LYS A 163 20.38 2.63 16.37
N ASP A 164 21.58 3.17 16.39
CA ASP A 164 22.82 2.40 16.25
C ASP A 164 22.89 1.58 14.95
N LEU A 165 22.36 2.15 13.86
CA LEU A 165 22.30 1.47 12.55
C LEU A 165 23.66 0.94 12.13
N ASP A 166 24.76 1.65 12.37
CA ASP A 166 26.11 1.24 11.97
C ASP A 166 26.51 -0.08 12.62
N ARG A 167 26.16 -0.27 13.91
CA ARG A 167 26.32 -1.55 14.61
C ARG A 167 25.52 -2.68 13.96
N PHE A 168 24.31 -2.41 13.53
CA PHE A 168 23.36 -3.42 13.09
C PHE A 168 23.31 -3.61 11.56
N ARG A 169 23.94 -2.76 10.75
CA ARG A 169 23.82 -2.76 9.29
C ARG A 169 24.10 -4.13 8.67
N GLY A 170 25.23 -4.75 8.96
CA GLY A 170 25.60 -6.05 8.39
C GLY A 170 24.67 -7.18 8.85
N PHE A 171 24.14 -7.11 10.07
CA PHE A 171 23.16 -8.08 10.58
C PHE A 171 21.81 -7.90 9.88
N HIS A 172 21.37 -6.64 9.69
CA HIS A 172 20.14 -6.31 8.98
C HIS A 172 20.18 -6.84 7.54
N GLU A 173 21.25 -6.58 6.80
CA GLU A 173 21.43 -7.06 5.42
C GLU A 173 21.37 -8.59 5.33
N ARG A 174 22.02 -9.32 6.26
CA ARG A 174 21.92 -10.78 6.32
C ARG A 174 20.50 -11.26 6.61
N LEU A 175 19.78 -10.61 7.50
CA LEU A 175 18.40 -10.97 7.84
C LEU A 175 17.46 -10.72 6.66
N VAL A 176 17.67 -9.66 5.88
CA VAL A 176 16.96 -9.42 4.61
C VAL A 176 17.30 -10.50 3.60
N LYS A 177 18.59 -10.80 3.37
CA LYS A 177 19.03 -11.84 2.43
C LYS A 177 18.47 -13.22 2.77
N ASN A 178 18.34 -13.53 4.06
CA ASN A 178 17.79 -14.80 4.54
C ASN A 178 16.25 -14.79 4.66
N GLY A 179 15.56 -13.76 4.16
CA GLY A 179 14.10 -13.66 4.17
C GLY A 179 13.46 -13.52 5.56
N ARG A 180 14.22 -13.13 6.58
CA ARG A 180 13.72 -12.91 7.96
C ARG A 180 13.22 -11.48 8.19
N ILE A 181 13.72 -10.56 7.39
CA ILE A 181 13.19 -9.21 7.23
C ILE A 181 12.69 -9.12 5.79
N TYR A 182 11.42 -8.83 5.63
CA TYR A 182 10.85 -8.52 4.32
C TYR A 182 11.32 -7.13 3.86
N SER A 183 11.65 -6.99 2.59
CA SER A 183 12.03 -5.70 1.99
C SER A 183 11.12 -5.37 0.83
N TYR A 184 10.52 -4.21 0.87
CA TYR A 184 9.66 -3.71 -0.20
C TYR A 184 10.54 -3.19 -1.35
N PRO A 185 10.39 -3.70 -2.58
CA PRO A 185 11.04 -3.11 -3.74
C PRO A 185 10.45 -1.75 -4.07
N VAL A 186 11.26 -0.82 -4.51
CA VAL A 186 10.74 0.35 -5.21
C VAL A 186 10.15 -0.14 -6.52
N LEU A 187 8.90 0.27 -6.78
CA LEU A 187 8.15 -0.09 -7.98
C LEU A 187 8.21 1.03 -8.99
N VAL A 188 8.32 0.68 -10.27
CA VAL A 188 8.28 1.61 -11.38
C VAL A 188 7.32 1.09 -12.44
N GLU A 189 6.67 2.00 -13.15
CA GLU A 189 5.87 1.62 -14.32
C GLU A 189 6.75 0.92 -15.34
N ARG A 190 6.26 -0.19 -15.93
CA ARG A 190 7.08 -1.09 -16.75
C ARG A 190 7.77 -0.40 -17.95
N PHE A 191 7.13 0.58 -18.56
CA PHE A 191 7.66 1.32 -19.71
C PHE A 191 8.28 2.67 -19.31
N GLY A 192 8.30 2.99 -18.01
CA GLY A 192 8.87 4.23 -17.49
C GLY A 192 7.94 5.44 -17.57
N GLU A 193 6.67 5.24 -17.89
CA GLU A 193 5.66 6.31 -17.89
C GLU A 193 5.35 6.81 -16.48
N PRO A 194 4.94 8.08 -16.33
CA PRO A 194 4.57 8.62 -15.02
C PRO A 194 3.36 7.90 -14.42
N VAL A 195 3.34 7.82 -13.09
CA VAL A 195 2.23 7.24 -12.31
C VAL A 195 1.72 8.27 -11.33
N SER A 196 0.40 8.41 -11.22
CA SER A 196 -0.26 9.13 -10.14
C SER A 196 -0.93 8.17 -9.16
N GLN A 197 -1.00 8.57 -7.91
CA GLN A 197 -1.74 7.92 -6.84
C GLN A 197 -2.53 8.97 -6.07
N SER A 198 -3.75 8.61 -5.71
CA SER A 198 -4.53 9.29 -4.68
C SER A 198 -5.10 8.24 -3.75
N GLU A 199 -5.13 8.51 -2.44
CA GLU A 199 -5.51 7.51 -1.47
C GLU A 199 -6.24 8.12 -0.28
N HIS A 200 -7.25 7.40 0.19
CA HIS A 200 -7.89 7.64 1.48
C HIS A 200 -8.11 6.34 2.24
N THR A 201 -8.05 6.44 3.56
CA THR A 201 -8.56 5.42 4.47
C THR A 201 -10.03 5.70 4.74
N VAL A 202 -10.88 4.66 4.63
CA VAL A 202 -12.33 4.77 4.86
C VAL A 202 -12.81 3.70 5.84
N ILE A 203 -13.85 4.03 6.61
CA ILE A 203 -14.65 3.05 7.39
C ILE A 203 -15.93 2.78 6.63
N VAL A 204 -16.28 1.51 6.43
CA VAL A 204 -17.48 1.08 5.69
C VAL A 204 -18.65 0.91 6.65
N PHE A 205 -19.83 1.41 6.24
CA PHE A 205 -21.11 1.26 6.92
C PHE A 205 -22.13 0.54 6.00
N GLU A 206 -23.31 0.28 6.50
CA GLU A 206 -24.38 -0.39 5.77
C GLU A 206 -24.76 0.36 4.47
N ASP A 207 -24.90 1.67 4.54
CA ASP A 207 -25.41 2.55 3.47
C ASP A 207 -24.32 3.42 2.80
N GLY A 208 -23.07 3.35 3.25
CA GLY A 208 -21.97 4.17 2.72
C GLY A 208 -20.62 3.90 3.37
N CYS A 209 -19.76 4.92 3.34
CA CYS A 209 -18.49 4.92 4.05
C CYS A 209 -18.11 6.34 4.50
N GLU A 210 -17.26 6.42 5.52
CA GLU A 210 -16.68 7.66 6.02
C GLU A 210 -15.18 7.70 5.70
N VAL A 211 -14.73 8.81 5.15
CA VAL A 211 -13.29 9.10 4.93
C VAL A 211 -12.69 9.61 6.23
N ILE A 212 -11.62 8.98 6.70
CA ILE A 212 -10.95 9.31 7.97
C ILE A 212 -9.53 9.87 7.79
N THR A 213 -9.10 10.16 6.54
CA THR A 213 -7.81 10.81 6.20
C THR A 213 -7.97 12.02 5.31
#